data_98e49edd4256f7b98b732e3a2af4ac90
#
_entry.id   98e49edd4256f7b98b732e3a2af4ac90
#
_cell.length_a   1.000
_cell.length_b   1.000
_cell.length_c   1.000
_cell.angle_alpha   90.00
_cell.angle_beta   90.00
_cell.angle_gamma   90.00
#
_symmetry.space_group_name_H-M   'P 1'
#
loop_
_entity.id
_entity.type
_entity.pdbx_description
1 polymer ?
#
loop_
_entity_poly.entity_id
_entity_poly.type
_entity_poly.pdbx_seq_one_letter_code
_entity_poly.pdbx_strand_id
1 'polypeptide(L)'
;AFSLIGLPGESAIVFISSFFLPLYASIAILATLTLNLREITILALMCLISHNMIVETAIQKKTGSSAFVMFTLRLCFSFVAAIILNWLLPAQMGSAGVAQTLTQFATIGEMLSSWLVSTGWLVFKIALIVTGLMMFQSIMKEFKILDFLAKILSPFMCIMGLSDNS
;
A
#
# COMPACT_ATOMS: atom_id res chain seq x y z
N ALA A 1 3.67 3.11 -20.91
CA ALA A 1 4.18 2.39 -19.71
C ALA A 1 3.06 1.56 -19.07
N PHE A 2 1.88 2.13 -18.75
CA PHE A 2 0.79 1.39 -18.08
C PHE A 2 0.23 0.25 -18.93
N SER A 3 0.12 0.40 -20.24
CA SER A 3 -0.32 -0.65 -21.15
C SER A 3 0.58 -1.89 -21.15
N LEU A 4 1.86 -1.74 -20.86
CA LEU A 4 2.80 -2.85 -20.76
C LEU A 4 2.58 -3.73 -19.52
N ILE A 5 2.01 -3.15 -18.48
CA ILE A 5 1.67 -3.86 -17.23
C ILE A 5 0.19 -4.25 -17.17
N GLY A 6 -0.52 -4.15 -18.30
CA GLY A 6 -1.92 -4.55 -18.41
C GLY A 6 -2.91 -3.61 -17.74
N LEU A 7 -2.54 -2.33 -17.54
CA LEU A 7 -3.39 -1.31 -16.94
C LEU A 7 -3.82 -0.27 -17.98
N PRO A 8 -5.07 0.22 -17.93
CA PRO A 8 -5.51 1.34 -18.76
C PRO A 8 -4.78 2.64 -18.38
N GLY A 9 -4.69 3.58 -19.32
CA GLY A 9 -3.99 4.84 -19.11
C GLY A 9 -4.53 5.69 -17.96
N GLU A 10 -5.81 5.60 -17.68
CA GLU A 10 -6.50 6.28 -16.57
C GLU A 10 -5.94 5.89 -15.19
N SER A 11 -5.40 4.69 -15.07
CA SER A 11 -4.73 4.21 -13.84
C SER A 11 -3.55 5.08 -13.42
N ALA A 12 -2.95 5.81 -14.37
CA ALA A 12 -1.85 6.72 -14.08
C ALA A 12 -2.24 7.83 -13.10
N ILE A 13 -3.49 8.32 -13.18
CA ILE A 13 -4.00 9.38 -12.31
C ILE A 13 -4.02 8.89 -10.85
N VAL A 14 -4.53 7.68 -10.62
CA VAL A 14 -4.58 7.08 -9.28
C VAL A 14 -3.18 6.86 -8.74
N PHE A 15 -2.29 6.31 -9.57
CA PHE A 15 -0.91 6.02 -9.18
C PHE A 15 -0.13 7.28 -8.83
N ILE A 16 -0.20 8.32 -9.65
CA ILE A 16 0.47 9.61 -9.38
C ILE A 16 -0.13 10.28 -8.15
N SER A 17 -1.45 10.26 -8.02
CA SER A 17 -2.13 10.80 -6.83
C SER A 17 -1.69 10.11 -5.55
N SER A 18 -1.38 8.82 -5.58
CA SER A 18 -0.91 8.06 -4.42
C SER A 18 0.43 8.57 -3.85
N PHE A 19 1.27 9.23 -4.64
CA PHE A 19 2.53 9.80 -4.16
C PHE A 19 2.32 10.93 -3.15
N PHE A 20 1.24 11.67 -3.33
CA PHE A 20 0.93 12.87 -2.53
C PHE A 20 -0.11 12.58 -1.45
N LEU A 21 -0.95 11.58 -1.66
CA LEU A 21 -2.11 11.31 -0.85
C LEU A 21 -1.91 10.05 0.01
N PRO A 22 -2.55 10.00 1.18
CA PRO A 22 -2.61 8.78 1.96
C PRO A 22 -3.39 7.70 1.19
N LEU A 23 -3.10 6.44 1.49
CA LEU A 23 -3.63 5.28 0.78
C LEU A 23 -5.17 5.31 0.61
N TYR A 24 -5.89 5.75 1.64
CA TYR A 24 -7.36 5.80 1.60
C TYR A 24 -7.92 6.76 0.54
N ALA A 25 -7.24 7.88 0.30
CA ALA A 25 -7.64 8.82 -0.74
C ALA A 25 -7.38 8.22 -2.15
N SER A 26 -6.29 7.50 -2.32
CA SER A 26 -6.00 6.77 -3.56
C SER A 26 -7.03 5.67 -3.83
N ILE A 27 -7.49 4.96 -2.80
CA ILE A 27 -8.56 3.96 -2.90
C ILE A 27 -9.88 4.63 -3.31
N ALA A 28 -10.18 5.81 -2.79
CA ALA A 28 -11.39 6.54 -3.17
C ALA A 28 -11.37 6.94 -4.65
N ILE A 29 -10.22 7.38 -5.18
CA ILE A 29 -10.07 7.66 -6.62
C ILE A 29 -10.16 6.38 -7.43
N LEU A 30 -9.54 5.29 -6.97
CA LEU A 30 -9.60 3.98 -7.62
C LEU A 30 -11.05 3.50 -7.79
N ALA A 31 -11.90 3.74 -6.78
CA ALA A 31 -13.31 3.35 -6.80
C ALA A 31 -14.15 4.12 -7.84
N THR A 32 -13.65 5.22 -8.41
CA THR A 32 -14.32 5.96 -9.47
C THR A 32 -14.02 5.42 -10.88
N LEU A 33 -13.02 4.54 -11.00
CA LEU A 33 -12.61 3.95 -12.28
C LEU A 33 -13.34 2.62 -12.53
N THR A 34 -13.68 2.37 -13.77
CA THR A 34 -14.27 1.11 -14.22
C THR A 34 -13.18 0.11 -14.58
N LEU A 35 -12.56 -0.46 -13.55
CA LEU A 35 -11.47 -1.43 -13.69
C LEU A 35 -11.97 -2.85 -13.38
N ASN A 36 -11.36 -3.85 -14.00
CA ASN A 36 -11.59 -5.24 -13.63
C ASN A 36 -10.81 -5.62 -12.36
N LEU A 37 -11.14 -6.75 -11.74
CA LEU A 37 -10.53 -7.18 -10.47
C LEU A 37 -9.00 -7.32 -10.58
N ARG A 38 -8.50 -7.78 -11.72
CA ARG A 38 -7.07 -7.90 -11.99
C ARG A 38 -6.37 -6.54 -12.00
N GLU A 39 -6.92 -5.58 -12.73
CA GLU A 39 -6.41 -4.21 -12.83
C GLU A 39 -6.43 -3.51 -11.48
N ILE A 40 -7.51 -3.66 -10.72
CA ILE A 40 -7.62 -3.13 -9.36
C ILE A 40 -6.54 -3.72 -8.45
N THR A 41 -6.32 -5.03 -8.51
CA THR A 41 -5.32 -5.70 -7.67
C THR A 41 -3.91 -5.21 -7.98
N ILE A 42 -3.54 -5.10 -9.25
CA ILE A 42 -2.23 -4.61 -9.69
C ILE A 42 -2.05 -3.14 -9.25
N LEU A 43 -3.05 -2.30 -9.53
CA LEU A 43 -2.98 -0.88 -9.22
C LEU A 43 -2.97 -0.62 -7.70
N ALA A 44 -3.76 -1.37 -6.93
CA ALA A 44 -3.78 -1.28 -5.48
C ALA A 44 -2.42 -1.63 -4.86
N LEU A 45 -1.75 -2.69 -5.36
CA LEU A 45 -0.41 -3.03 -4.89
C LEU A 45 0.62 -1.96 -5.28
N MET A 46 0.54 -1.40 -6.49
CA MET A 46 1.39 -0.29 -6.90
C MET A 46 1.22 0.92 -5.98
N CYS A 47 -0.03 1.29 -5.70
CA CYS A 47 -0.35 2.39 -4.78
C CYS A 47 0.11 2.09 -3.35
N LEU A 48 -0.01 0.85 -2.88
CA LEU A 48 0.44 0.44 -1.55
C LEU A 48 1.95 0.62 -1.37
N ILE A 49 2.75 0.33 -2.40
CA ILE A 49 4.20 0.50 -2.36
C ILE A 49 4.60 1.97 -2.46
N SER A 50 3.85 2.78 -3.22
CA SER A 50 4.23 4.15 -3.58
C SER A 50 3.41 5.24 -2.87
N HIS A 51 2.47 4.88 -1.98
CA HIS A 51 1.66 5.89 -1.29
C HIS A 51 2.51 6.79 -0.40
N ASN A 52 2.05 8.03 -0.26
CA ASN A 52 2.65 9.03 0.64
C ASN A 52 4.17 9.16 0.49
N MET A 53 4.66 8.96 -0.74
CA MET A 53 6.07 8.80 -1.07
C MET A 53 6.93 9.99 -0.61
N ILE A 54 6.39 11.21 -0.73
CA ILE A 54 7.13 12.44 -0.38
C ILE A 54 7.37 12.51 1.13
N VAL A 55 6.33 12.30 1.93
CA VAL A 55 6.42 12.40 3.39
C VAL A 55 7.28 11.28 3.96
N GLU A 56 7.08 10.04 3.50
CA GLU A 56 7.87 8.91 3.97
C GLU A 56 9.34 9.03 3.57
N THR A 57 9.63 9.48 2.34
CA THR A 57 11.01 9.71 1.91
C THR A 57 11.68 10.83 2.71
N ALA A 58 10.92 11.89 3.07
CA ALA A 58 11.43 12.96 3.93
C ALA A 58 11.76 12.47 5.36
N ILE A 59 10.95 11.56 5.91
CA ILE A 59 11.21 10.92 7.20
C ILE A 59 12.45 10.04 7.11
N GLN A 60 12.56 9.21 6.08
CA GLN A 60 13.70 8.33 5.85
C GLN A 60 15.01 9.11 5.67
N LYS A 61 14.96 10.29 5.04
CA LYS A 61 16.11 11.17 4.93
C LYS A 61 16.64 11.60 6.30
N LYS A 62 15.77 11.82 7.29
CA LYS A 62 16.17 12.18 8.65
C LYS A 62 16.89 11.05 9.39
N THR A 63 16.72 9.80 8.97
CA THR A 63 17.42 8.63 9.53
C THR A 63 18.75 8.33 8.83
N GLY A 64 19.23 9.23 7.96
CA GLY A 64 20.50 9.10 7.26
C GLY A 64 20.43 8.45 5.88
N SER A 65 19.25 8.01 5.44
CA SER A 65 19.06 7.40 4.11
C SER A 65 19.07 8.44 2.99
N SER A 66 19.59 8.10 1.82
CA SER A 66 19.48 8.96 0.63
C SER A 66 18.04 9.00 0.12
N ALA A 67 17.43 10.19 0.16
CA ALA A 67 16.06 10.40 -0.30
C ALA A 67 15.86 9.98 -1.77
N PHE A 68 16.83 10.29 -2.62
CA PHE A 68 16.77 9.94 -4.04
C PHE A 68 16.78 8.43 -4.27
N VAL A 69 17.64 7.71 -3.54
CA VAL A 69 17.73 6.25 -3.64
C VAL A 69 16.43 5.62 -3.17
N MET A 70 15.87 6.05 -2.05
CA MET A 70 14.63 5.52 -1.51
C MET A 70 13.42 5.78 -2.42
N PHE A 71 13.34 6.99 -2.98
CA PHE A 71 12.30 7.33 -3.95
C PHE A 71 12.38 6.44 -5.19
N THR A 72 13.56 6.36 -5.81
CA THR A 72 13.78 5.56 -7.02
C THR A 72 13.52 4.08 -6.77
N LEU A 73 13.98 3.56 -5.64
CA LEU A 73 13.80 2.17 -5.26
C LEU A 73 12.31 1.82 -5.11
N ARG A 74 11.54 2.63 -4.38
CA ARG A 74 10.10 2.41 -4.23
C ARG A 74 9.37 2.46 -5.57
N LEU A 75 9.74 3.42 -6.41
CA LEU A 75 9.17 3.53 -7.76
C LEU A 75 9.48 2.29 -8.60
N CYS A 76 10.74 1.86 -8.64
CA CYS A 76 11.14 0.65 -9.36
C CYS A 76 10.43 -0.60 -8.82
N PHE A 77 10.37 -0.79 -7.49
CA PHE A 77 9.67 -1.91 -6.88
C PHE A 77 8.18 -1.92 -7.21
N SER A 78 7.54 -0.77 -7.26
CA SER A 78 6.14 -0.65 -7.65
C SER A 78 5.89 -1.19 -9.07
N PHE A 79 6.74 -0.81 -10.03
CA PHE A 79 6.64 -1.33 -11.40
C PHE A 79 7.02 -2.81 -11.53
N VAL A 80 8.06 -3.25 -10.83
CA VAL A 80 8.46 -4.66 -10.81
C VAL A 80 7.35 -5.53 -10.23
N ALA A 81 6.74 -5.11 -9.12
CA ALA A 81 5.61 -5.80 -8.53
C ALA A 81 4.41 -5.87 -9.48
N ALA A 82 4.13 -4.79 -10.21
CA ALA A 82 3.07 -4.76 -11.22
C ALA A 82 3.33 -5.75 -12.35
N ILE A 83 4.57 -5.83 -12.85
CA ILE A 83 4.97 -6.80 -13.90
C ILE A 83 4.81 -8.23 -13.40
N ILE A 84 5.28 -8.51 -12.20
CA ILE A 84 5.17 -9.84 -11.58
C ILE A 84 3.69 -10.23 -11.41
N LEU A 85 2.86 -9.33 -10.88
CA LEU A 85 1.43 -9.58 -10.76
C LEU A 85 0.75 -9.75 -12.10
N ASN A 86 1.13 -8.96 -13.10
CA ASN A 86 0.60 -9.08 -14.44
C ASN A 86 0.88 -10.47 -15.05
N TRP A 87 1.97 -11.12 -14.64
CA TRP A 87 2.31 -12.48 -15.06
C TRP A 87 1.63 -13.58 -14.23
N LEU A 88 1.48 -13.34 -12.91
CA LEU A 88 0.89 -14.32 -12.00
C LEU A 88 -0.63 -14.38 -12.09
N LEU A 89 -1.28 -13.24 -12.33
CA LEU A 89 -2.73 -13.17 -12.30
C LEU A 89 -3.34 -13.64 -13.61
N PRO A 90 -4.36 -14.50 -13.56
CA PRO A 90 -5.07 -14.95 -14.77
C PRO A 90 -5.75 -13.78 -15.48
N ALA A 91 -5.81 -13.84 -16.80
CA ALA A 91 -6.35 -12.76 -17.64
C ALA A 91 -7.84 -12.46 -17.36
N GLN A 92 -8.59 -13.45 -16.91
CA GLN A 92 -10.02 -13.35 -16.57
C GLN A 92 -10.23 -13.54 -15.07
N MET A 93 -9.91 -12.54 -14.29
CA MET A 93 -10.46 -12.41 -12.94
C MET A 93 -11.75 -11.58 -13.11
N GLY A 94 -12.90 -12.18 -12.83
CA GLY A 94 -14.21 -11.57 -13.06
C GLY A 94 -14.28 -10.08 -12.71
N SER A 95 -15.30 -9.39 -13.21
CA SER A 95 -15.51 -7.99 -12.87
C SER A 95 -15.50 -7.86 -11.34
N ALA A 96 -14.53 -7.10 -10.80
CA ALA A 96 -14.72 -6.57 -9.48
C ALA A 96 -15.90 -5.61 -9.60
N GLY A 97 -17.06 -6.16 -9.35
CA GLY A 97 -18.14 -5.30 -8.94
C GLY A 97 -17.68 -4.68 -7.62
N VAL A 98 -16.88 -3.60 -7.66
CA VAL A 98 -17.06 -2.52 -6.72
C VAL A 98 -18.34 -1.82 -7.17
N ALA A 99 -19.41 -2.64 -7.36
CA ALA A 99 -20.72 -2.17 -7.14
C ALA A 99 -20.68 -1.77 -5.66
N GLN A 100 -20.44 -0.50 -5.39
CA GLN A 100 -21.10 0.08 -4.25
C GLN A 100 -22.55 -0.37 -4.43
N THR A 101 -22.91 -1.44 -3.74
CA THR A 101 -24.28 -1.66 -3.40
C THR A 101 -24.61 -0.40 -2.63
N LEU A 102 -25.17 0.57 -3.35
CA LEU A 102 -25.86 1.68 -2.74
C LEU A 102 -26.98 1.01 -1.96
N THR A 103 -26.67 0.61 -0.75
CA THR A 103 -27.66 0.18 0.22
C THR A 103 -28.55 1.41 0.37
N GLN A 104 -29.70 1.36 -0.31
CA GLN A 104 -30.71 2.39 -0.16
C GLN A 104 -31.26 2.23 1.24
N PHE A 105 -30.81 3.08 2.14
CA PHE A 105 -31.34 3.16 3.48
C PHE A 105 -32.67 3.92 3.42
N ALA A 106 -33.71 3.33 3.95
CA ALA A 106 -35.05 3.94 3.99
C ALA A 106 -35.12 5.12 4.96
N THR A 107 -34.23 5.14 5.96
CA THR A 107 -34.23 6.15 7.02
C THR A 107 -32.78 6.55 7.37
N ILE A 108 -32.57 7.84 7.68
CA ILE A 108 -31.27 8.38 8.16
C ILE A 108 -30.77 7.63 9.41
N GLY A 109 -31.68 7.19 10.28
CA GLY A 109 -31.36 6.40 11.47
C GLY A 109 -30.76 5.03 11.14
N GLU A 110 -31.29 4.33 10.15
CA GLU A 110 -30.74 3.05 9.68
C GLU A 110 -29.36 3.22 9.04
N MET A 111 -29.19 4.27 8.25
CA MET A 111 -27.89 4.60 7.66
C MET A 111 -26.84 4.87 8.74
N LEU A 112 -27.19 5.66 9.75
CA LEU A 112 -26.27 6.03 10.83
C LEU A 112 -25.91 4.83 11.71
N SER A 113 -26.89 3.99 12.05
CA SER A 113 -26.65 2.77 12.85
C SER A 113 -25.77 1.77 12.11
N SER A 114 -26.05 1.53 10.83
CA SER A 114 -25.24 0.65 9.98
C SER A 114 -23.80 1.18 9.81
N TRP A 115 -23.66 2.48 9.63
CA TRP A 115 -22.34 3.13 9.54
C TRP A 115 -21.56 3.01 10.86
N LEU A 116 -22.20 3.28 12.01
CA LEU A 116 -21.57 3.15 13.31
C LEU A 116 -21.08 1.73 13.60
N VAL A 117 -21.92 0.73 13.31
CA VAL A 117 -21.54 -0.68 13.51
C VAL A 117 -20.38 -1.07 12.58
N SER A 118 -20.46 -0.72 11.29
CA SER A 118 -19.42 -1.03 10.31
C SER A 118 -18.09 -0.34 10.65
N THR A 119 -18.15 0.94 11.02
CA THR A 119 -16.98 1.72 11.41
C THR A 119 -16.38 1.22 12.73
N GLY A 120 -17.21 0.91 13.71
CA GLY A 120 -16.76 0.32 14.97
C GLY A 120 -16.05 -1.01 14.78
N TRP A 121 -16.60 -1.87 13.93
CA TRP A 121 -15.97 -3.15 13.58
C TRP A 121 -14.65 -2.98 12.83
N LEU A 122 -14.57 -1.99 11.92
CA LEU A 122 -13.35 -1.66 11.20
C LEU A 122 -12.26 -1.15 12.16
N VAL A 123 -12.61 -0.20 13.04
CA VAL A 123 -11.69 0.33 14.07
C VAL A 123 -11.18 -0.78 14.99
N PHE A 124 -12.07 -1.67 15.43
CA PHE A 124 -11.69 -2.82 16.24
C PHE A 124 -10.68 -3.75 15.52
N LYS A 125 -10.92 -4.08 14.25
CA LYS A 125 -9.97 -4.87 13.45
C LYS A 125 -8.61 -4.17 13.31
N ILE A 126 -8.61 -2.87 13.02
CA ILE A 126 -7.37 -2.10 12.90
C ILE A 126 -6.63 -2.09 14.24
N ALA A 127 -7.30 -1.83 15.35
CA ALA A 127 -6.69 -1.85 16.68
C ALA A 127 -6.07 -3.20 17.01
N LEU A 128 -6.76 -4.29 16.68
CA LEU A 128 -6.28 -5.65 16.90
C LEU A 128 -5.03 -5.96 16.06
N ILE A 129 -5.02 -5.57 14.79
CA ILE A 129 -3.86 -5.74 13.90
C ILE A 129 -2.67 -4.92 14.40
N VAL A 130 -2.88 -3.64 14.75
CA VAL A 130 -1.82 -2.75 15.25
C VAL A 130 -1.24 -3.29 16.55
N THR A 131 -2.10 -3.71 17.49
CA THR A 131 -1.65 -4.31 18.74
C THR A 131 -0.84 -5.59 18.50
N GLY A 132 -1.33 -6.46 17.60
CA GLY A 132 -0.61 -7.68 17.21
C GLY A 132 0.76 -7.39 16.59
N LEU A 133 0.85 -6.39 15.72
CA LEU A 133 2.11 -5.96 15.13
C LEU A 133 3.07 -5.38 16.18
N MET A 134 2.57 -4.58 17.12
CA MET A 134 3.38 -4.04 18.22
C MET A 134 3.91 -5.15 19.13
N MET A 135 3.08 -6.14 19.47
CA MET A 135 3.51 -7.30 20.23
C MET A 135 4.56 -8.11 19.46
N PHE A 136 4.32 -8.35 18.18
CA PHE A 136 5.27 -9.05 17.32
C PHE A 136 6.61 -8.32 17.23
N GLN A 137 6.59 -7.00 17.06
CA GLN A 137 7.80 -6.18 17.06
C GLN A 137 8.54 -6.21 18.41
N SER A 138 7.81 -6.21 19.54
CA SER A 138 8.39 -6.34 20.87
C SER A 138 9.10 -7.69 21.05
N ILE A 139 8.44 -8.77 20.60
CA ILE A 139 9.02 -10.13 20.62
C ILE A 139 10.28 -10.19 19.76
N MET A 140 10.24 -9.63 18.55
CA MET A 140 11.42 -9.59 17.67
C MET A 140 12.60 -8.83 18.29
N LYS A 141 12.34 -7.76 19.05
CA LYS A 141 13.39 -7.02 19.80
C LYS A 141 13.96 -7.85 20.94
N GLU A 142 13.10 -8.50 21.73
CA GLU A 142 13.50 -9.32 22.87
C GLU A 142 14.42 -10.47 22.44
N PHE A 143 14.08 -11.15 21.36
CA PHE A 143 14.86 -12.25 20.79
C PHE A 143 16.04 -11.79 19.91
N LYS A 144 16.33 -10.48 19.81
CA LYS A 144 17.38 -9.91 18.95
C LYS A 144 17.31 -10.35 17.49
N ILE A 145 16.13 -10.73 17.04
CA ILE A 145 15.88 -11.17 15.65
C ILE A 145 16.13 -10.01 14.68
N LEU A 146 15.85 -8.78 15.11
CA LEU A 146 16.11 -7.57 14.32
C LEU A 146 17.61 -7.38 14.08
N ASP A 147 18.46 -7.62 15.08
CA ASP A 147 19.92 -7.51 14.95
C ASP A 147 20.46 -8.58 13.98
N PHE A 148 19.91 -9.78 14.06
CA PHE A 148 20.24 -10.87 13.13
C PHE A 148 19.82 -10.53 11.69
N LEU A 149 18.60 -10.02 11.49
CA LEU A 149 18.11 -9.57 10.19
C LEU A 149 18.95 -8.40 9.65
N ALA A 150 19.26 -7.42 10.49
CA ALA A 150 20.09 -6.28 10.11
C ALA A 150 21.49 -6.75 9.63
N LYS A 151 22.06 -7.75 10.30
CA LYS A 151 23.35 -8.34 9.90
C LYS A 151 23.30 -9.05 8.55
N ILE A 152 22.19 -9.75 8.24
CA ILE A 152 21.99 -10.39 6.93
C ILE A 152 21.75 -9.33 5.85
N LEU A 153 21.02 -8.25 6.18
CA LEU A 153 20.72 -7.18 5.22
C LEU A 153 21.85 -6.13 5.11
N SER A 154 22.84 -6.16 6.00
CA SER A 154 23.98 -5.22 6.00
C SER A 154 24.62 -5.04 4.63
N PRO A 155 24.94 -6.10 3.83
CA PRO A 155 25.53 -5.91 2.52
C PRO A 155 24.59 -5.17 1.55
N PHE A 156 23.28 -5.36 1.65
CA PHE A 156 22.31 -4.62 0.85
C PHE A 156 22.18 -3.17 1.31
N MET A 157 22.24 -2.91 2.63
CA MET A 157 22.17 -1.57 3.19
C MET A 157 23.40 -0.73 2.80
N CYS A 158 24.56 -1.34 2.72
CA CYS A 158 25.79 -0.68 2.26
C CYS A 158 25.67 -0.22 0.79
N ILE A 159 25.07 -1.03 -0.09
CA ILE A 159 24.80 -0.68 -1.49
C ILE A 159 23.80 0.48 -1.58
N MET A 160 22.86 0.59 -0.63
CA MET A 160 21.87 1.66 -0.57
C MET A 160 22.38 2.96 0.07
N GLY A 161 23.67 3.03 0.44
CA GLY A 161 24.27 4.22 1.03
C GLY A 161 23.87 4.48 2.48
N LEU A 162 23.34 3.48 3.18
CA LEU A 162 23.13 3.50 4.62
C LEU A 162 24.45 3.15 5.30
N SER A 163 25.11 4.16 5.86
CA SER A 163 26.36 4.00 6.60
C SER A 163 26.13 3.22 7.90
N ASP A 164 27.05 2.31 8.17
CA ASP A 164 27.07 1.42 9.34
C ASP A 164 27.56 2.16 10.61
N ASN A 165 27.03 3.37 10.85
CA ASN A 165 27.38 4.20 12.00
C ASN A 165 26.16 4.38 12.93
N SER A 166 25.88 3.35 13.70
CA SER A 166 25.12 3.45 14.96
C SER A 166 25.49 2.31 15.90
#